data_aeb2e7453af6e17d345f702bad66aefc
#
_entry.id   aeb2e7453af6e17d345f702bad66aefc
#
_cell.length_a   1.000
_cell.length_b   1.000
_cell.length_c   1.000
_cell.angle_alpha   90.00
_cell.angle_beta   90.00
_cell.angle_gamma   90.00
#
_symmetry.space_group_name_H-M   'P 1'
#
loop_
_entity.id
_entity.type
_entity.pdbx_description
1 polymer ?
#
loop_
_entity_poly.entity_id
_entity_poly.type
_entity_poly.pdbx_seq_one_letter_code
_entity_poly.pdbx_strand_id
1 'polypeptide(L)'
;IAKNHLDLSLDGALNPRDAFGSHDDADHVYNTPRAWYMLRYLNPRTWVWEGADADYTPMSDDLPWCMVPERKVTPEDITYMLSSHYQGPPYDPYLSYGDKSAKGAYRSIGINRNDFMALLQMRPDQPEESRAVEWVAYASNAFNTMVPFYANVERTPEYLANTTGTVSTDNFYWTSRLI
;
A
#
# COMPACT_ATOMS: atom_id res chain seq x y z
N ILE A 1 -16.84 -12.48 17.25
CA ILE A 1 -16.32 -11.28 17.94
C ILE A 1 -17.38 -10.80 18.91
N ALA A 2 -18.51 -10.24 18.47
CA ALA A 2 -19.58 -9.73 19.32
C ALA A 2 -20.10 -10.77 20.34
N LYS A 3 -20.33 -12.04 19.90
CA LYS A 3 -20.77 -13.15 20.77
C LYS A 3 -19.83 -13.40 21.97
N ASN A 4 -18.54 -13.11 21.82
CA ASN A 4 -17.51 -13.34 22.85
C ASN A 4 -17.07 -12.06 23.55
N HIS A 5 -17.80 -10.95 23.34
CA HIS A 5 -17.50 -9.64 23.92
C HIS A 5 -16.09 -9.14 23.60
N LEU A 6 -15.59 -9.44 22.40
CA LEU A 6 -14.29 -9.00 21.89
C LEU A 6 -14.42 -7.75 20.98
N ASP A 7 -15.62 -7.24 20.83
CA ASP A 7 -15.89 -6.02 20.10
C ASP A 7 -15.81 -4.83 21.04
N LEU A 8 -14.87 -3.94 20.80
CA LEU A 8 -14.64 -2.72 21.58
C LEU A 8 -15.29 -1.49 20.96
N SER A 9 -15.97 -1.62 19.82
CA SER A 9 -16.70 -0.52 19.19
C SER A 9 -17.86 -0.04 20.07
N LEU A 10 -18.10 1.27 20.06
CA LEU A 10 -19.08 1.91 20.95
C LEU A 10 -20.45 2.07 20.31
N ASP A 11 -20.55 1.99 18.99
CA ASP A 11 -21.77 2.25 18.21
C ASP A 11 -22.60 0.98 17.92
N GLY A 12 -22.14 -0.17 18.34
CA GLY A 12 -22.79 -1.46 18.11
C GLY A 12 -22.64 -2.01 16.67
N ALA A 13 -21.93 -1.29 15.79
CA ALA A 13 -21.59 -1.74 14.44
C ALA A 13 -20.11 -2.19 14.43
N LEU A 14 -19.87 -3.46 14.14
CA LEU A 14 -18.49 -3.96 14.10
C LEU A 14 -17.67 -3.26 13.01
N ASN A 15 -16.79 -2.39 13.44
CA ASN A 15 -15.71 -1.82 12.65
C ASN A 15 -14.39 -2.39 13.21
N PRO A 16 -13.67 -3.25 12.48
CA PRO A 16 -12.44 -3.85 12.99
C PRO A 16 -11.35 -2.83 13.34
N ARG A 17 -11.32 -1.69 12.68
CA ARG A 17 -10.39 -0.61 13.02
C ARG A 17 -10.72 -0.03 14.40
N ASP A 18 -11.98 0.27 14.66
CA ASP A 18 -12.42 0.83 15.94
C ASP A 18 -12.35 -0.22 17.05
N ALA A 19 -12.67 -1.49 16.74
CA ALA A 19 -12.71 -2.57 17.72
C ALA A 19 -11.32 -3.04 18.18
N PHE A 20 -10.30 -2.99 17.30
CA PHE A 20 -9.00 -3.64 17.52
C PHE A 20 -7.80 -2.76 17.20
N GLY A 21 -8.00 -1.60 16.59
CA GLY A 21 -6.93 -0.65 16.28
C GLY A 21 -6.43 0.06 17.53
N SER A 22 -5.21 0.54 17.51
CA SER A 22 -4.76 1.58 18.40
C SER A 22 -5.42 2.90 18.03
N HIS A 23 -5.66 3.77 18.99
CA HIS A 23 -6.26 5.09 18.81
C HIS A 23 -5.34 6.15 19.44
N ASP A 24 -4.04 5.97 19.32
CA ASP A 24 -3.04 6.88 19.86
C ASP A 24 -2.53 7.87 18.80
N ASP A 25 -1.88 8.93 19.25
CA ASP A 25 -1.33 9.97 18.36
C ASP A 25 -0.33 9.44 17.34
N ALA A 26 0.31 8.29 17.61
CA ALA A 26 1.24 7.68 16.69
C ALA A 26 0.54 7.17 15.42
N ASP A 27 -0.74 6.76 15.51
CA ASP A 27 -1.51 6.34 14.35
C ASP A 27 -1.72 7.46 13.34
N HIS A 28 -1.81 8.71 13.78
CA HIS A 28 -1.93 9.88 12.92
C HIS A 28 -0.67 10.17 12.10
N VAL A 29 0.44 9.54 12.41
CA VAL A 29 1.69 9.63 11.64
C VAL A 29 1.96 8.34 10.85
N TYR A 30 1.67 7.19 11.47
CA TYR A 30 2.11 5.89 10.95
C TYR A 30 1.04 5.10 10.21
N ASN A 31 -0.23 5.20 10.56
CA ASN A 31 -1.27 4.31 10.05
C ASN A 31 -2.35 5.05 9.27
N THR A 32 -3.03 6.00 9.89
CA THR A 32 -4.16 6.74 9.33
C THR A 32 -3.86 7.43 7.99
N PRO A 33 -2.72 8.14 7.82
CA PRO A 33 -2.39 8.79 6.56
C PRO A 33 -2.22 7.81 5.39
N ARG A 34 -1.73 6.59 5.65
CA ARG A 34 -1.58 5.56 4.62
C ARG A 34 -2.95 5.03 4.15
N ALA A 35 -3.86 4.78 5.10
CA ALA A 35 -5.24 4.39 4.79
C ALA A 35 -5.96 5.50 4.02
N TRP A 36 -5.87 6.75 4.49
CA TRP A 36 -6.42 7.93 3.82
C TRP A 36 -5.94 8.02 2.35
N TYR A 37 -4.65 7.88 2.11
CA TYR A 37 -4.10 7.97 0.76
C TYR A 37 -4.65 6.88 -0.18
N MET A 38 -4.74 5.63 0.28
CA MET A 38 -5.28 4.52 -0.51
C MET A 38 -6.77 4.72 -0.82
N LEU A 39 -7.57 5.13 0.16
CA LEU A 39 -9.00 5.42 -0.01
C LEU A 39 -9.22 6.58 -0.98
N ARG A 40 -8.45 7.66 -0.85
CA ARG A 40 -8.45 8.82 -1.74
C ARG A 40 -8.11 8.43 -3.18
N TYR A 41 -7.08 7.63 -3.38
CA TYR A 41 -6.66 7.19 -4.70
C TYR A 41 -7.75 6.39 -5.43
N LEU A 42 -8.45 5.52 -4.71
CA LEU A 42 -9.49 4.67 -5.28
C LEU A 42 -10.85 5.36 -5.40
N ASN A 43 -11.08 6.44 -4.65
CA ASN A 43 -12.36 7.15 -4.57
C ASN A 43 -12.18 8.68 -4.64
N PRO A 44 -11.51 9.20 -5.68
CA PRO A 44 -11.11 10.61 -5.70
C PRO A 44 -12.27 11.61 -5.80
N ARG A 45 -13.50 11.19 -6.11
CA ARG A 45 -14.67 12.04 -6.31
C ARG A 45 -15.82 11.73 -5.37
N THR A 46 -15.82 10.59 -4.71
CA THR A 46 -16.88 10.17 -3.78
C THR A 46 -16.90 11.05 -2.53
N TRP A 47 -15.72 11.51 -2.13
CA TRP A 47 -15.50 12.32 -0.94
C TRP A 47 -14.60 13.51 -1.24
N VAL A 48 -14.71 14.54 -0.40
CA VAL A 48 -13.78 15.68 -0.41
C VAL A 48 -12.58 15.34 0.47
N TRP A 49 -11.41 15.23 -0.13
CA TRP A 49 -10.18 14.76 0.52
C TRP A 49 -9.20 15.86 0.92
N GLU A 50 -9.45 17.09 0.49
CA GLU A 50 -8.55 18.23 0.69
C GLU A 50 -9.32 19.51 0.94
N GLY A 51 -8.67 20.48 1.58
CA GLY A 51 -9.25 21.80 1.86
C GLY A 51 -9.99 21.87 3.19
N ALA A 52 -10.64 23.00 3.43
CA ALA A 52 -11.33 23.28 4.69
C ALA A 52 -12.61 22.45 4.87
N ASP A 53 -13.22 22.02 3.77
CA ASP A 53 -14.46 21.24 3.76
C ASP A 53 -14.19 19.75 3.51
N ALA A 54 -12.97 19.26 3.78
CA ALA A 54 -12.63 17.86 3.60
C ALA A 54 -13.48 16.96 4.51
N ASP A 55 -14.10 15.93 3.91
CA ASP A 55 -14.79 14.88 4.66
C ASP A 55 -13.80 14.07 5.50
N TYR A 56 -12.63 13.80 4.93
CA TYR A 56 -11.55 13.07 5.59
C TYR A 56 -10.18 13.71 5.34
N THR A 57 -9.39 13.73 6.38
CA THR A 57 -7.99 14.20 6.36
C THR A 57 -7.03 13.04 6.62
N PRO A 58 -5.72 13.22 6.42
CA PRO A 58 -4.73 12.20 6.80
C PRO A 58 -4.76 11.78 8.27
N MET A 59 -5.40 12.58 9.14
CA MET A 59 -5.46 12.35 10.58
C MET A 59 -6.85 11.92 11.08
N SER A 60 -7.80 11.67 10.16
CA SER A 60 -9.18 11.32 10.52
C SER A 60 -9.27 9.93 11.15
N ASP A 61 -9.85 9.84 12.34
CA ASP A 61 -10.09 8.58 13.05
C ASP A 61 -11.29 7.80 12.49
N ASP A 62 -12.21 8.49 11.84
CA ASP A 62 -13.45 7.97 11.28
C ASP A 62 -13.34 7.52 9.82
N LEU A 63 -12.13 7.28 9.32
CA LEU A 63 -11.95 6.70 7.98
C LEU A 63 -12.76 5.41 7.81
N PRO A 64 -13.52 5.27 6.71
CA PRO A 64 -14.28 4.06 6.47
C PRO A 64 -13.40 2.81 6.49
N TRP A 65 -13.89 1.75 7.14
CA TRP A 65 -13.21 0.45 7.16
C TRP A 65 -13.07 -0.14 5.74
N CYS A 66 -14.06 0.06 4.88
CA CYS A 66 -14.01 -0.37 3.49
C CYS A 66 -14.82 0.60 2.61
N MET A 67 -14.44 0.68 1.36
CA MET A 67 -15.14 1.42 0.30
C MET A 67 -15.21 0.59 -0.96
N VAL A 68 -16.26 0.79 -1.74
CA VAL A 68 -16.32 0.31 -3.12
C VAL A 68 -15.52 1.29 -3.98
N PRO A 69 -14.49 0.84 -4.72
CA PRO A 69 -13.72 1.73 -5.58
C PRO A 69 -14.59 2.32 -6.71
N GLU A 70 -14.33 3.55 -7.11
CA GLU A 70 -15.05 4.22 -8.21
C GLU A 70 -14.82 3.56 -9.58
N ARG A 71 -13.79 2.74 -9.70
CA ARG A 71 -13.44 2.00 -10.92
C ARG A 71 -12.85 0.64 -10.58
N LYS A 72 -12.80 -0.26 -11.56
CA LYS A 72 -12.07 -1.53 -11.41
C LYS A 72 -10.61 -1.26 -11.09
N VAL A 73 -10.11 -1.97 -10.09
CA VAL A 73 -8.71 -1.87 -9.63
C VAL A 73 -7.85 -2.82 -10.45
N THR A 74 -6.73 -2.33 -10.95
CA THR A 74 -5.75 -3.09 -11.72
C THR A 74 -4.50 -3.40 -10.90
N PRO A 75 -3.64 -4.35 -11.33
CA PRO A 75 -2.34 -4.57 -10.69
C PRO A 75 -1.48 -3.30 -10.63
N GLU A 76 -1.55 -2.45 -11.65
CA GLU A 76 -0.84 -1.17 -11.71
C GLU A 76 -1.32 -0.20 -10.64
N ASP A 77 -2.64 -0.15 -10.39
CA ASP A 77 -3.20 0.66 -9.30
C ASP A 77 -2.69 0.22 -7.93
N ILE A 78 -2.66 -1.08 -7.70
CA ILE A 78 -2.15 -1.65 -6.44
C ILE A 78 -0.65 -1.37 -6.30
N THR A 79 0.11 -1.55 -7.38
CA THR A 79 1.54 -1.24 -7.41
C THR A 79 1.77 0.22 -7.05
N TYR A 80 1.04 1.14 -7.70
CA TYR A 80 1.13 2.57 -7.43
C TYR A 80 0.82 2.93 -5.97
N MET A 81 -0.28 2.39 -5.43
CA MET A 81 -0.67 2.66 -4.04
C MET A 81 0.35 2.11 -3.03
N LEU A 82 0.75 0.84 -3.19
CA LEU A 82 1.64 0.18 -2.23
C LEU A 82 3.10 0.65 -2.32
N SER A 83 3.50 1.24 -3.45
CA SER A 83 4.80 1.89 -3.60
C SER A 83 4.76 3.40 -3.30
N SER A 84 3.60 3.92 -2.93
CA SER A 84 3.42 5.36 -2.76
C SER A 84 4.28 5.93 -1.64
N HIS A 85 4.89 7.07 -1.95
CA HIS A 85 5.56 7.96 -1.02
C HIS A 85 4.83 9.30 -0.85
N TYR A 86 3.52 9.32 -1.10
CA TYR A 86 2.65 10.51 -1.14
C TYR A 86 2.96 11.47 -2.29
N GLN A 87 3.34 10.95 -3.44
CA GLN A 87 3.53 11.75 -4.65
C GLN A 87 2.24 12.50 -5.00
N GLY A 88 2.37 13.81 -5.20
CA GLY A 88 1.27 14.73 -5.44
C GLY A 88 0.89 15.59 -4.22
N PRO A 89 0.45 15.02 -3.08
CA PRO A 89 0.28 15.78 -1.83
C PRO A 89 1.58 16.38 -1.28
N PRO A 90 1.50 17.40 -0.41
CA PRO A 90 2.67 18.08 0.14
C PRO A 90 3.50 17.26 1.14
N TYR A 91 3.09 16.02 1.40
CA TYR A 91 3.68 15.12 2.42
C TYR A 91 4.83 14.28 1.89
N ASP A 92 5.10 14.33 0.59
CA ASP A 92 6.13 13.53 -0.07
C ASP A 92 7.51 13.78 0.53
N PRO A 93 8.18 12.77 1.13
CA PRO A 93 9.53 12.93 1.69
C PRO A 93 10.60 13.20 0.62
N TYR A 94 10.31 12.95 -0.65
CA TYR A 94 11.20 13.23 -1.77
C TYR A 94 10.92 14.57 -2.45
N LEU A 95 9.95 15.35 -1.93
CA LEU A 95 9.59 16.64 -2.51
C LEU A 95 10.81 17.57 -2.62
N SER A 96 11.11 18.00 -3.85
CA SER A 96 12.28 18.85 -4.16
C SER A 96 11.94 20.30 -4.46
N TYR A 97 10.65 20.62 -4.72
CA TYR A 97 10.16 21.95 -5.12
C TYR A 97 8.91 22.34 -4.31
N GLY A 98 8.52 23.59 -4.39
CA GLY A 98 7.34 24.11 -3.71
C GLY A 98 7.50 24.25 -2.19
N ASP A 99 6.37 24.35 -1.49
CA ASP A 99 6.33 24.41 -0.02
C ASP A 99 6.68 23.03 0.55
N LYS A 100 7.69 23.01 1.40
CA LYS A 100 8.24 21.81 2.04
C LYS A 100 7.88 21.71 3.53
N SER A 101 6.99 22.55 4.03
CA SER A 101 6.64 22.60 5.47
C SER A 101 6.06 21.29 5.98
N ALA A 102 5.29 20.58 5.14
CA ALA A 102 4.68 19.29 5.45
C ALA A 102 5.47 18.08 4.89
N LYS A 103 6.65 18.32 4.31
CA LYS A 103 7.48 17.25 3.72
C LYS A 103 7.82 16.19 4.75
N GLY A 104 7.44 14.94 4.48
CA GLY A 104 7.72 13.81 5.35
C GLY A 104 6.98 13.82 6.68
N ALA A 105 5.90 14.61 6.81
CA ALA A 105 5.07 14.66 8.02
C ALA A 105 4.49 13.30 8.38
N TYR A 106 4.21 12.47 7.38
CA TYR A 106 3.62 11.14 7.54
C TYR A 106 4.54 10.06 7.01
N ARG A 107 4.43 8.87 7.60
CA ARG A 107 5.14 7.69 7.13
C ARG A 107 4.56 7.20 5.80
N SER A 108 5.38 7.15 4.78
CA SER A 108 5.00 6.64 3.45
C SER A 108 4.60 5.17 3.49
N ILE A 109 3.79 4.74 2.52
CA ILE A 109 3.45 3.33 2.28
C ILE A 109 4.70 2.62 1.73
N GLY A 110 5.22 3.11 0.58
CA GLY A 110 6.49 2.67 0.02
C GLY A 110 7.66 3.37 0.71
N ILE A 111 8.48 2.61 1.40
CA ILE A 111 9.69 3.12 2.07
C ILE A 111 10.87 2.22 1.78
N ASN A 112 12.09 2.75 1.95
CA ASN A 112 13.33 2.02 1.72
C ASN A 112 13.56 0.80 2.63
N ARG A 113 12.76 0.65 3.69
CA ARG A 113 12.83 -0.46 4.65
C ARG A 113 11.86 -1.60 4.36
N ASN A 114 11.05 -1.50 3.31
CA ASN A 114 10.20 -2.61 2.92
C ASN A 114 11.07 -3.78 2.46
N ASP A 115 10.67 -4.98 2.84
CA ASP A 115 11.38 -6.19 2.46
C ASP A 115 10.86 -6.74 1.14
N PHE A 116 9.54 -6.76 0.99
CA PHE A 116 8.88 -7.16 -0.25
C PHE A 116 7.46 -6.59 -0.33
N MET A 117 6.90 -6.63 -1.52
CA MET A 117 5.49 -6.39 -1.81
C MET A 117 4.98 -7.55 -2.65
N ALA A 118 3.79 -8.05 -2.34
CA ALA A 118 3.15 -9.10 -3.10
C ALA A 118 1.69 -8.72 -3.42
N LEU A 119 1.25 -9.06 -4.63
CA LEU A 119 -0.12 -8.96 -5.09
C LEU A 119 -0.57 -10.28 -5.67
N LEU A 120 -1.62 -10.87 -5.12
CA LEU A 120 -2.25 -12.08 -5.64
C LEU A 120 -3.39 -11.72 -6.58
N GLN A 121 -3.31 -12.17 -7.82
CA GLN A 121 -4.31 -11.92 -8.85
C GLN A 121 -4.93 -13.21 -9.34
N MET A 122 -6.27 -13.29 -9.27
CA MET A 122 -7.06 -14.36 -9.89
C MET A 122 -7.71 -13.83 -11.16
N ARG A 123 -7.53 -14.53 -12.27
CA ARG A 123 -8.06 -14.19 -13.60
C ARG A 123 -8.93 -15.34 -14.13
N PRO A 124 -10.20 -15.46 -13.67
CA PRO A 124 -11.05 -16.62 -13.95
C PRO A 124 -11.30 -16.86 -15.45
N ASP A 125 -11.22 -15.80 -16.26
CA ASP A 125 -11.44 -15.86 -17.71
C ASP A 125 -10.20 -16.29 -18.49
N GLN A 126 -9.05 -16.52 -17.83
CA GLN A 126 -7.82 -16.98 -18.46
C GLN A 126 -7.70 -18.51 -18.40
N PRO A 127 -6.89 -19.14 -19.27
CA PRO A 127 -6.52 -20.54 -19.18
C PRO A 127 -5.99 -20.90 -17.78
N GLU A 128 -6.18 -22.15 -17.37
CA GLU A 128 -5.83 -22.62 -16.02
C GLU A 128 -4.38 -22.33 -15.65
N GLU A 129 -3.45 -22.55 -16.55
CA GLU A 129 -2.01 -22.34 -16.39
C GLU A 129 -1.62 -20.87 -16.21
N SER A 130 -2.46 -19.94 -16.60
CA SER A 130 -2.22 -18.50 -16.48
C SER A 130 -3.22 -17.76 -15.58
N ARG A 131 -4.12 -18.52 -14.90
CA ARG A 131 -5.24 -17.96 -14.14
C ARG A 131 -4.82 -17.29 -12.84
N ALA A 132 -3.87 -17.88 -12.14
CA ALA A 132 -3.37 -17.37 -10.86
C ALA A 132 -1.95 -16.82 -11.02
N VAL A 133 -1.76 -15.58 -10.58
CA VAL A 133 -0.49 -14.87 -10.66
C VAL A 133 -0.19 -14.21 -9.33
N GLU A 134 1.02 -14.39 -8.85
CA GLU A 134 1.60 -13.58 -7.79
C GLU A 134 2.55 -12.56 -8.41
N TRP A 135 2.33 -11.30 -8.11
CA TRP A 135 3.21 -10.20 -8.49
C TRP A 135 4.08 -9.85 -7.29
N VAL A 136 5.38 -9.86 -7.46
CA VAL A 136 6.33 -9.67 -6.37
C VAL A 136 7.32 -8.55 -6.71
N ALA A 137 7.53 -7.64 -5.75
CA ALA A 137 8.67 -6.72 -5.74
C ALA A 137 9.47 -6.94 -4.47
N TYR A 138 10.79 -7.00 -4.59
CA TYR A 138 11.70 -7.17 -3.46
C TYR A 138 12.32 -5.85 -3.04
N ALA A 139 12.73 -5.78 -1.79
CA ALA A 139 13.41 -4.64 -1.18
C ALA A 139 12.55 -3.35 -1.18
N SER A 140 13.13 -2.20 -1.49
CA SER A 140 12.37 -0.95 -1.55
C SER A 140 11.36 -1.00 -2.68
N ASN A 141 10.09 -0.90 -2.37
CA ASN A 141 9.01 -0.89 -3.37
C ASN A 141 8.68 0.51 -3.93
N ALA A 142 9.22 1.58 -3.33
CA ALA A 142 9.25 2.88 -3.97
C ALA A 142 10.26 2.85 -5.13
N PHE A 143 9.85 3.22 -6.34
CA PHE A 143 10.65 3.19 -7.57
C PHE A 143 11.02 1.78 -8.08
N ASN A 144 10.41 0.75 -7.54
CA ASN A 144 10.66 -0.63 -7.94
C ASN A 144 9.59 -1.14 -8.92
N THR A 145 9.80 -2.32 -9.47
CA THR A 145 8.87 -2.99 -10.39
C THR A 145 8.41 -4.32 -9.83
N MET A 146 7.20 -4.74 -10.19
CA MET A 146 6.67 -6.05 -9.84
C MET A 146 6.96 -7.06 -10.95
N VAL A 147 7.37 -8.25 -10.54
CA VAL A 147 7.61 -9.40 -11.42
C VAL A 147 6.50 -10.41 -11.24
N PRO A 148 5.87 -10.91 -12.33
CA PRO A 148 4.83 -11.92 -12.24
C PRO A 148 5.40 -13.33 -12.08
N PHE A 149 4.81 -14.08 -11.14
CA PHE A 149 5.01 -15.51 -10.97
C PHE A 149 3.66 -16.22 -11.17
N TYR A 150 3.58 -17.11 -12.12
CA TYR A 150 2.40 -17.95 -12.30
C TYR A 150 2.39 -19.08 -11.26
N ALA A 151 1.20 -19.47 -10.79
CA ALA A 151 1.06 -20.49 -9.75
C ALA A 151 1.64 -21.88 -10.13
N ASN A 152 1.81 -22.13 -11.41
CA ASN A 152 2.39 -23.38 -11.97
C ASN A 152 3.85 -23.25 -12.37
N VAL A 153 4.57 -22.19 -11.95
CA VAL A 153 5.98 -22.04 -12.26
C VAL A 153 6.80 -23.16 -11.62
N GLU A 154 7.59 -23.86 -12.43
CA GLU A 154 8.46 -24.96 -11.97
C GLU A 154 9.88 -24.48 -11.63
N ARG A 155 10.31 -23.39 -12.24
CA ARG A 155 11.65 -22.84 -12.06
C ARG A 155 11.65 -21.33 -12.13
N THR A 156 12.26 -20.71 -11.13
CA THR A 156 12.52 -19.27 -11.09
C THR A 156 13.84 -18.97 -11.81
N PRO A 157 13.89 -17.94 -12.67
CA PRO A 157 15.15 -17.47 -13.25
C PRO A 157 16.19 -17.13 -12.16
N GLU A 158 17.46 -17.42 -12.41
CA GLU A 158 18.53 -17.19 -11.43
C GLU A 158 18.62 -15.74 -10.95
N TYR A 159 18.40 -14.78 -11.82
CA TYR A 159 18.38 -13.36 -11.48
C TYR A 159 17.36 -13.01 -10.37
N LEU A 160 16.24 -13.71 -10.30
CA LEU A 160 15.20 -13.52 -9.28
C LEU A 160 15.44 -14.41 -8.05
N ALA A 161 16.05 -15.59 -8.21
CA ALA A 161 16.20 -16.59 -7.15
C ALA A 161 17.52 -16.49 -6.40
N ASN A 162 18.58 -16.02 -7.06
CA ASN A 162 19.95 -16.11 -6.55
C ASN A 162 20.40 -14.82 -5.86
N THR A 163 19.89 -14.60 -4.64
CA THR A 163 20.38 -13.51 -3.79
C THR A 163 21.48 -14.00 -2.87
N THR A 164 22.60 -13.30 -2.87
CA THR A 164 23.75 -13.56 -1.99
C THR A 164 23.91 -12.47 -0.96
N GLY A 165 24.78 -12.68 0.04
CA GLY A 165 25.14 -11.65 1.02
C GLY A 165 26.01 -10.52 0.45
N THR A 166 26.46 -10.62 -0.80
CA THR A 166 27.30 -9.61 -1.47
C THR A 166 26.42 -8.72 -2.35
N VAL A 167 26.56 -7.40 -2.20
CA VAL A 167 25.88 -6.42 -3.04
C VAL A 167 26.36 -6.52 -4.47
N SER A 168 25.43 -6.69 -5.41
CA SER A 168 25.72 -6.87 -6.83
C SER A 168 24.49 -6.51 -7.66
N THR A 169 24.68 -6.07 -8.89
CA THR A 169 23.60 -5.89 -9.88
C THR A 169 23.22 -7.20 -10.59
N ASP A 170 23.83 -8.32 -10.23
CA ASP A 170 23.58 -9.63 -10.87
C ASP A 170 22.33 -10.34 -10.33
N ASN A 171 21.62 -9.71 -9.39
CA ASN A 171 20.35 -10.22 -8.89
C ASN A 171 19.34 -9.09 -8.62
N PHE A 172 18.07 -9.46 -8.66
CA PHE A 172 16.95 -8.54 -8.58
C PHE A 172 16.87 -7.83 -7.21
N TYR A 173 17.14 -8.53 -6.12
CA TYR A 173 17.05 -7.95 -4.78
C TYR A 173 18.03 -6.76 -4.59
N TRP A 174 19.31 -6.98 -4.88
CA TRP A 174 20.31 -5.93 -4.72
C TRP A 174 20.14 -4.81 -5.74
N THR A 175 19.75 -5.13 -6.98
CA THR A 175 19.41 -4.10 -7.97
C THR A 175 18.30 -3.18 -7.42
N SER A 176 17.25 -3.77 -6.86
CA SER A 176 16.13 -3.02 -6.24
C SER A 176 16.53 -2.23 -4.98
N ARG A 177 17.61 -2.64 -4.31
CA ARG A 177 18.16 -1.93 -3.13
C ARG A 177 19.08 -0.77 -3.51
N LEU A 178 19.64 -0.78 -4.69
CA LEU A 178 20.57 0.26 -5.16
C LEU A 178 19.85 1.49 -5.74
N ILE A 179 18.56 1.39 -6.04
CA ILE A 179 17.70 2.49 -6.48
C ILE A 179 17.32 3.35 -5.27
#